data_2257f84377ea0f2204266652bbe643f8
#
_entry.id   2257f84377ea0f2204266652bbe643f8
#
_cell.length_a   1.000
_cell.length_b   1.000
_cell.length_c   1.000
_cell.angle_alpha   90.00
_cell.angle_beta   90.00
_cell.angle_gamma   90.00
#
_symmetry.space_group_name_H-M   'P 1'
#
loop_
_entity.id
_entity.type
_entity.pdbx_description
1 polymer ?
#
loop_
_entity_poly.entity_id
_entity_poly.type
_entity_poly.pdbx_seq_one_letter_code
_entity_poly.pdbx_strand_id
1 'polypeptide(L)'
;MTYKNQLINGLKQGFLFYAFSTILIAIQFGFYIVGSPVLDYMDFEGWVFFAASCVSHASQFALLPYLLGFLVLLCRFPKTARVVQIVGVVLLCVLNYLNSQVYAIYHFHINGFVLSMVFGEGAGEIFNFDALLYLKEAGLFAIVAAIVVGVWYLSHRVWLLRKKAYVWLVAGIFVGCTLYAHLWHIYAAFYQHQSVMKSATLLPYYFPTTSNGLLLKWGCKQPRRVGQTSGRQSTDLLYPVHQLETVEPDSLPNIVVILLDSWNRRALTPECMPHTYQFAEQNQWFVNHVSGSNGTRSGVFS
;
A
#
# COMPACT_ATOMS: atom_id res chain seq x y z
N MET A 1 17.94 27.70 -32.21
CA MET A 1 18.47 26.97 -31.03
C MET A 1 18.85 25.55 -31.48
N THR A 2 20.10 25.12 -31.26
CA THR A 2 20.56 23.79 -31.70
C THR A 2 19.78 22.71 -30.97
N TYR A 3 19.45 21.60 -31.64
CA TYR A 3 18.74 20.44 -31.05
C TYR A 3 19.34 20.00 -29.68
N LYS A 4 20.66 19.94 -29.60
CA LYS A 4 21.38 19.64 -28.35
C LYS A 4 21.00 20.59 -27.20
N ASN A 5 20.86 21.87 -27.47
CA ASN A 5 20.47 22.87 -26.46
C ASN A 5 19.00 22.74 -26.06
N GLN A 6 18.12 22.40 -27.02
CA GLN A 6 16.72 22.11 -26.71
C GLN A 6 16.58 20.89 -25.85
N LEU A 7 17.31 19.81 -26.15
CA LEU A 7 17.34 18.58 -25.34
C LEU A 7 17.84 18.83 -23.91
N ILE A 8 18.98 19.49 -23.76
CA ILE A 8 19.56 19.79 -22.44
C ILE A 8 18.60 20.65 -21.60
N ASN A 9 18.00 21.68 -22.19
CA ASN A 9 17.05 22.54 -21.50
C ASN A 9 15.77 21.80 -21.11
N GLY A 10 15.25 20.97 -22.00
CA GLY A 10 14.09 20.12 -21.75
C GLY A 10 14.33 19.12 -20.62
N LEU A 11 15.51 18.48 -20.59
CA LEU A 11 15.92 17.58 -19.53
C LEU A 11 16.00 18.26 -18.16
N LYS A 12 16.70 19.40 -18.09
CA LYS A 12 16.84 20.17 -16.85
C LYS A 12 15.49 20.60 -16.31
N GLN A 13 14.61 21.05 -17.18
CA GLN A 13 13.29 21.48 -16.79
C GLN A 13 12.40 20.31 -16.38
N GLY A 14 12.40 19.22 -17.14
CA GLY A 14 11.69 18.00 -16.80
C GLY A 14 12.15 17.44 -15.45
N PHE A 15 13.46 17.48 -15.16
CA PHE A 15 13.99 17.06 -13.87
C PHE A 15 13.50 17.95 -12.71
N LEU A 16 13.42 19.26 -12.88
CA LEU A 16 12.85 20.12 -11.84
C LEU A 16 11.38 19.85 -11.60
N PHE A 17 10.62 19.64 -12.67
CA PHE A 17 9.21 19.26 -12.53
C PHE A 17 9.07 17.90 -11.86
N TYR A 18 9.91 16.93 -12.18
CA TYR A 18 9.99 15.63 -11.50
C TYR A 18 10.27 15.80 -10.01
N ALA A 19 11.26 16.62 -9.63
CA ALA A 19 11.59 16.85 -8.23
C ALA A 19 10.44 17.49 -7.43
N PHE A 20 9.79 18.51 -7.98
CA PHE A 20 8.62 19.12 -7.34
C PHE A 20 7.40 18.19 -7.31
N SER A 21 7.19 17.38 -8.36
CA SER A 21 6.15 16.36 -8.37
C SER A 21 6.40 15.27 -7.31
N THR A 22 7.66 14.90 -7.08
CA THR A 22 8.03 13.98 -5.98
C THR A 22 7.60 14.55 -4.63
N ILE A 23 7.85 15.84 -4.37
CA ILE A 23 7.43 16.49 -3.11
C ILE A 23 5.89 16.47 -3.00
N LEU A 24 5.18 16.80 -4.07
CA LEU A 24 3.72 16.80 -4.09
C LEU A 24 3.15 15.41 -3.76
N ILE A 25 3.66 14.35 -4.40
CA ILE A 25 3.23 12.97 -4.16
C ILE A 25 3.62 12.52 -2.76
N ALA A 26 4.82 12.88 -2.26
CA ALA A 26 5.24 12.55 -0.89
C ALA A 26 4.31 13.20 0.17
N ILE A 27 3.84 14.42 -0.07
CA ILE A 27 2.84 15.07 0.79
C ILE A 27 1.52 14.29 0.76
N GLN A 28 1.09 13.82 -0.41
CA GLN A 28 -0.13 13.00 -0.52
C GLN A 28 0.00 11.68 0.25
N PHE A 29 1.20 11.07 0.33
CA PHE A 29 1.41 9.88 1.15
C PHE A 29 1.20 10.14 2.64
N GLY A 30 1.35 11.38 3.10
CA GLY A 30 0.98 11.77 4.46
C GLY A 30 -0.49 11.57 4.79
N PHE A 31 -1.40 11.57 3.82
CA PHE A 31 -2.83 11.35 4.07
C PHE A 31 -3.17 9.94 4.53
N TYR A 32 -2.33 8.93 4.21
CA TYR A 32 -2.54 7.56 4.68
C TYR A 32 -2.33 7.38 6.20
N ILE A 33 -1.71 8.36 6.85
CA ILE A 33 -1.52 8.34 8.30
C ILE A 33 -2.82 8.67 9.03
N VAL A 34 -3.66 9.53 8.44
CA VAL A 34 -4.85 10.06 9.11
C VAL A 34 -5.84 8.95 9.42
N GLY A 35 -6.12 8.75 10.71
CA GLY A 35 -7.02 7.69 11.18
C GLY A 35 -6.48 6.26 11.07
N SER A 36 -5.22 6.09 10.71
CA SER A 36 -4.62 4.77 10.58
C SER A 36 -4.26 4.16 11.95
N PRO A 37 -4.61 2.90 12.22
CA PRO A 37 -4.20 2.18 13.43
C PRO A 37 -2.68 1.95 13.51
N VAL A 38 -1.96 2.21 12.42
CA VAL A 38 -0.48 2.11 12.39
C VAL A 38 0.16 3.13 13.32
N LEU A 39 -0.52 4.25 13.59
CA LEU A 39 -0.03 5.29 14.50
C LEU A 39 0.31 4.76 15.90
N ASP A 40 -0.43 3.77 16.41
CA ASP A 40 -0.20 3.17 17.72
C ASP A 40 1.13 2.42 17.81
N TYR A 41 1.74 2.09 16.68
CA TYR A 41 3.02 1.39 16.58
C TYR A 41 4.19 2.30 16.21
N MET A 42 3.93 3.60 15.93
CA MET A 42 4.95 4.52 15.42
C MET A 42 5.83 5.07 16.55
N ASP A 43 7.10 4.70 16.52
CA ASP A 43 8.18 5.32 17.30
C ASP A 43 9.01 6.29 16.42
N PHE A 44 10.07 6.85 16.97
CA PHE A 44 10.95 7.76 16.24
C PHE A 44 11.55 7.10 14.98
N GLU A 45 11.96 5.84 15.06
CA GLU A 45 12.53 5.10 13.92
C GLU A 45 11.50 4.90 12.82
N GLY A 46 10.27 4.54 13.19
CA GLY A 46 9.15 4.41 12.26
C GLY A 46 8.83 5.71 11.53
N TRP A 47 8.86 6.84 12.23
CA TRP A 47 8.65 8.16 11.61
C TRP A 47 9.76 8.54 10.63
N VAL A 48 11.04 8.32 10.99
CA VAL A 48 12.19 8.58 10.10
C VAL A 48 12.11 7.67 8.87
N PHE A 49 11.83 6.38 9.10
CA PHE A 49 11.66 5.43 8.00
C PHE A 49 10.50 5.83 7.07
N PHE A 50 9.35 6.18 7.63
CA PHE A 50 8.19 6.60 6.85
C PHE A 50 8.48 7.84 6.02
N ALA A 51 9.08 8.88 6.61
CA ALA A 51 9.43 10.10 5.89
C ALA A 51 10.40 9.84 4.73
N ALA A 52 11.47 9.07 4.97
CA ALA A 52 12.42 8.70 3.92
C ALA A 52 11.77 7.82 2.84
N SER A 53 10.89 6.89 3.24
CA SER A 53 10.16 6.02 2.33
C SER A 53 9.14 6.78 1.49
N CYS A 54 8.48 7.81 2.04
CA CYS A 54 7.61 8.71 1.26
C CYS A 54 8.40 9.39 0.14
N VAL A 55 9.58 9.94 0.43
CA VAL A 55 10.43 10.59 -0.59
C VAL A 55 10.92 9.57 -1.62
N SER A 56 11.43 8.43 -1.17
CA SER A 56 11.88 7.33 -2.03
C SER A 56 10.77 6.88 -2.98
N HIS A 57 9.63 6.51 -2.43
CA HIS A 57 8.52 5.91 -3.18
C HIS A 57 7.86 6.92 -4.12
N ALA A 58 7.66 8.16 -3.67
CA ALA A 58 7.17 9.26 -4.50
C ALA A 58 8.10 9.55 -5.67
N SER A 59 9.43 9.50 -5.46
CA SER A 59 10.40 9.70 -6.53
C SER A 59 10.31 8.60 -7.59
N GLN A 60 10.09 7.35 -7.19
CA GLN A 60 9.90 6.22 -8.11
C GLN A 60 8.61 6.40 -8.94
N PHE A 61 7.51 6.83 -8.32
CA PHE A 61 6.25 7.11 -9.03
C PHE A 61 6.39 8.26 -10.03
N ALA A 62 6.96 9.38 -9.60
CA ALA A 62 7.18 10.54 -10.46
C ALA A 62 8.19 10.27 -11.59
N LEU A 63 9.06 9.26 -11.44
CA LEU A 63 10.05 8.90 -12.45
C LEU A 63 9.39 8.41 -13.74
N LEU A 64 8.25 7.71 -13.64
CA LEU A 64 7.55 7.16 -14.82
C LEU A 64 7.13 8.26 -15.82
N PRO A 65 6.32 9.28 -15.44
CA PRO A 65 5.97 10.37 -16.38
C PRO A 65 7.19 11.19 -16.83
N TYR A 66 8.23 11.31 -15.98
CA TYR A 66 9.47 11.96 -16.39
C TYR A 66 10.17 11.18 -17.51
N LEU A 67 10.34 9.86 -17.39
CA LEU A 67 10.96 9.02 -18.40
C LEU A 67 10.13 8.97 -19.69
N LEU A 68 8.81 8.86 -19.60
CA LEU A 68 7.93 8.90 -20.77
C LEU A 68 8.07 10.24 -21.52
N GLY A 69 8.04 11.35 -20.77
CA GLY A 69 8.26 12.66 -21.37
C GLY A 69 9.66 12.82 -21.97
N PHE A 70 10.69 12.23 -21.35
CA PHE A 70 12.04 12.21 -21.92
C PHE A 70 12.10 11.45 -23.24
N LEU A 71 11.46 10.28 -23.35
CA LEU A 71 11.40 9.52 -24.61
C LEU A 71 10.73 10.34 -25.72
N VAL A 72 9.63 11.02 -25.42
CA VAL A 72 8.96 11.91 -26.37
C VAL A 72 9.84 13.10 -26.77
N LEU A 73 10.62 13.63 -25.81
CA LEU A 73 11.57 14.72 -26.08
C LEU A 73 12.70 14.28 -27.03
N LEU A 74 13.18 13.04 -26.91
CA LEU A 74 14.15 12.46 -27.86
C LEU A 74 13.59 12.38 -29.30
N CYS A 75 12.28 12.15 -29.44
CA CYS A 75 11.58 12.16 -30.72
C CYS A 75 11.36 13.59 -31.27
N ARG A 76 11.95 14.63 -30.67
CA ARG A 76 11.87 16.05 -31.06
C ARG A 76 10.49 16.69 -30.88
N PHE A 77 9.64 16.18 -29.99
CA PHE A 77 8.33 16.74 -29.66
C PHE A 77 8.31 17.41 -28.26
N PRO A 78 8.95 18.59 -28.10
CA PRO A 78 9.09 19.20 -26.76
C PRO A 78 7.76 19.65 -26.14
N LYS A 79 6.79 20.05 -26.96
CA LYS A 79 5.45 20.42 -26.45
C LYS A 79 4.69 19.18 -25.93
N THR A 80 4.69 18.11 -26.72
CA THR A 80 4.06 16.83 -26.36
C THR A 80 4.73 16.22 -25.14
N ALA A 81 6.06 16.29 -25.04
CA ALA A 81 6.79 15.81 -23.87
C ALA A 81 6.32 16.48 -22.56
N ARG A 82 6.06 17.79 -22.59
CA ARG A 82 5.51 18.51 -21.41
C ARG A 82 4.11 18.04 -21.08
N VAL A 83 3.25 17.91 -22.08
CA VAL A 83 1.88 17.45 -21.88
C VAL A 83 1.88 16.04 -21.26
N VAL A 84 2.70 15.12 -21.77
CA VAL A 84 2.84 13.76 -21.25
C VAL A 84 3.28 13.77 -19.77
N GLN A 85 4.26 14.61 -19.42
CA GLN A 85 4.71 14.74 -18.03
C GLN A 85 3.60 15.28 -17.12
N ILE A 86 2.93 16.38 -17.53
CA ILE A 86 1.86 16.99 -16.73
C ILE A 86 0.69 16.01 -16.56
N VAL A 87 0.19 15.44 -17.65
CA VAL A 87 -0.92 14.48 -17.62
C VAL A 87 -0.55 13.25 -16.78
N GLY A 88 0.66 12.72 -16.94
CA GLY A 88 1.14 11.59 -16.15
C GLY A 88 1.18 11.88 -14.65
N VAL A 89 1.64 13.07 -14.24
CA VAL A 89 1.63 13.47 -12.82
C VAL A 89 0.21 13.70 -12.31
N VAL A 90 -0.68 14.31 -13.12
CA VAL A 90 -2.11 14.46 -12.74
C VAL A 90 -2.73 13.10 -12.50
N LEU A 91 -2.55 12.14 -13.42
CA LEU A 91 -3.07 10.78 -13.27
C LEU A 91 -2.54 10.11 -12.01
N LEU A 92 -1.24 10.22 -11.72
CA LEU A 92 -0.65 9.67 -10.49
C LEU A 92 -1.26 10.29 -9.23
N CYS A 93 -1.42 11.62 -9.21
CA CYS A 93 -2.01 12.32 -8.07
C CYS A 93 -3.49 11.95 -7.87
N VAL A 94 -4.26 11.81 -8.94
CA VAL A 94 -5.67 11.39 -8.90
C VAL A 94 -5.78 9.94 -8.42
N LEU A 95 -4.99 9.02 -8.99
CA LEU A 95 -4.98 7.62 -8.57
C LEU A 95 -4.56 7.47 -7.10
N ASN A 96 -3.57 8.25 -6.65
CA ASN A 96 -3.16 8.24 -5.26
C ASN A 96 -4.24 8.80 -4.33
N TYR A 97 -4.95 9.85 -4.75
CA TYR A 97 -6.11 10.37 -4.03
C TYR A 97 -7.21 9.31 -3.90
N LEU A 98 -7.63 8.68 -5.01
CA LEU A 98 -8.63 7.60 -4.97
C LEU A 98 -8.19 6.45 -4.06
N ASN A 99 -6.93 6.05 -4.14
CA ASN A 99 -6.38 5.03 -3.27
C ASN A 99 -6.40 5.45 -1.79
N SER A 100 -6.18 6.74 -1.49
CA SER A 100 -6.26 7.24 -0.11
C SER A 100 -7.68 7.17 0.46
N GLN A 101 -8.71 7.39 -0.37
CA GLN A 101 -10.12 7.23 0.04
C GLN A 101 -10.45 5.77 0.37
N VAL A 102 -10.00 4.83 -0.47
CA VAL A 102 -10.15 3.39 -0.22
C VAL A 102 -9.41 3.00 1.06
N TYR A 103 -8.19 3.48 1.25
CA TYR A 103 -7.40 3.17 2.44
C TYR A 103 -8.03 3.74 3.72
N ALA A 104 -8.59 4.94 3.68
CA ALA A 104 -9.24 5.57 4.83
C ALA A 104 -10.44 4.76 5.36
N ILE A 105 -11.13 4.02 4.48
CA ILE A 105 -12.31 3.22 4.84
C ILE A 105 -11.90 1.79 5.23
N TYR A 106 -11.02 1.17 4.43
CA TYR A 106 -10.76 -0.26 4.49
C TYR A 106 -9.38 -0.63 5.05
N HIS A 107 -8.49 0.33 5.23
CA HIS A 107 -7.09 0.14 5.66
C HIS A 107 -6.27 -0.82 4.77
N PHE A 108 -6.66 -0.94 3.51
CA PHE A 108 -5.85 -1.58 2.46
C PHE A 108 -5.85 -0.73 1.18
N HIS A 109 -4.81 -0.88 0.39
CA HIS A 109 -4.67 -0.17 -0.89
C HIS A 109 -5.49 -0.84 -1.99
N ILE A 110 -5.81 -0.07 -3.05
CA ILE A 110 -6.46 -0.61 -4.26
C ILE A 110 -5.63 -1.79 -4.76
N ASN A 111 -6.27 -2.92 -4.91
CA ASN A 111 -5.69 -4.18 -5.34
C ASN A 111 -6.59 -4.87 -6.36
N GLY A 112 -6.22 -6.08 -6.80
CA GLY A 112 -7.01 -6.83 -7.76
C GLY A 112 -8.45 -7.11 -7.33
N PHE A 113 -8.71 -7.25 -6.03
CA PHE A 113 -10.06 -7.40 -5.49
C PHE A 113 -10.90 -6.13 -5.71
N VAL A 114 -10.37 -4.96 -5.36
CA VAL A 114 -11.06 -3.67 -5.61
C VAL A 114 -11.31 -3.47 -7.10
N LEU A 115 -10.32 -3.77 -7.94
CA LEU A 115 -10.48 -3.66 -9.39
C LEU A 115 -11.54 -4.63 -9.92
N SER A 116 -11.62 -5.85 -9.40
CA SER A 116 -12.67 -6.79 -9.79
C SER A 116 -14.06 -6.33 -9.36
N MET A 117 -14.20 -5.60 -8.26
CA MET A 117 -15.47 -4.99 -7.87
C MET A 117 -15.85 -3.83 -8.78
N VAL A 118 -14.88 -3.00 -9.20
CA VAL A 118 -15.14 -1.82 -10.05
C VAL A 118 -15.44 -2.21 -11.49
N PHE A 119 -14.80 -3.27 -12.02
CA PHE A 119 -14.93 -3.68 -13.42
C PHE A 119 -15.66 -5.01 -13.61
N GLY A 120 -16.09 -5.65 -12.52
CA GLY A 120 -16.81 -6.93 -12.55
C GLY A 120 -18.30 -6.79 -12.79
N GLU A 121 -18.96 -7.95 -12.95
CA GLU A 121 -20.41 -8.04 -13.03
C GLU A 121 -21.04 -7.51 -11.71
N GLY A 122 -22.03 -6.63 -11.79
CA GLY A 122 -22.65 -5.97 -10.63
C GLY A 122 -22.01 -4.64 -10.18
N ALA A 123 -20.94 -4.17 -10.84
CA ALA A 123 -20.33 -2.89 -10.52
C ALA A 123 -21.33 -1.71 -10.52
N GLY A 124 -22.30 -1.70 -11.44
CA GLY A 124 -23.34 -0.68 -11.52
C GLY A 124 -24.32 -0.67 -10.34
N GLU A 125 -24.47 -1.79 -9.63
CA GLU A 125 -25.28 -1.88 -8.42
C GLU A 125 -24.52 -1.38 -7.20
N ILE A 126 -23.22 -1.65 -7.13
CA ILE A 126 -22.34 -1.27 -6.02
C ILE A 126 -21.99 0.21 -6.08
N PHE A 127 -21.71 0.75 -7.27
CA PHE A 127 -21.20 2.12 -7.49
C PHE A 127 -22.26 3.06 -8.08
N ASN A 128 -23.49 2.95 -7.61
CA ASN A 128 -24.53 3.90 -7.96
C ASN A 128 -24.52 5.08 -6.98
N PHE A 129 -23.80 6.13 -7.32
CA PHE A 129 -23.65 7.31 -6.50
C PHE A 129 -24.54 8.46 -6.98
N ASP A 130 -24.87 9.38 -6.06
CA ASP A 130 -25.59 10.60 -6.38
C ASP A 130 -24.78 11.53 -7.31
N ALA A 131 -25.48 12.26 -8.17
CA ALA A 131 -24.89 13.23 -9.11
C ALA A 131 -24.02 14.29 -8.40
N LEU A 132 -24.38 14.67 -7.17
CA LEU A 132 -23.64 15.62 -6.36
C LEU A 132 -22.24 15.08 -6.00
N LEU A 133 -22.12 13.77 -5.73
CA LEU A 133 -20.81 13.15 -5.46
C LEU A 133 -19.92 13.20 -6.70
N TYR A 134 -20.46 12.85 -7.89
CA TYR A 134 -19.69 12.95 -9.12
C TYR A 134 -19.21 14.37 -9.41
N LEU A 135 -20.03 15.38 -9.16
CA LEU A 135 -19.66 16.78 -9.34
C LEU A 135 -18.56 17.21 -8.37
N LYS A 136 -18.65 16.78 -7.10
CA LYS A 136 -17.64 17.03 -6.08
C LYS A 136 -16.29 16.42 -6.47
N GLU A 137 -16.27 15.15 -6.89
CA GLU A 137 -15.04 14.46 -7.31
C GLU A 137 -14.45 15.07 -8.58
N ALA A 138 -15.27 15.46 -9.55
CA ALA A 138 -14.81 16.18 -10.74
C ALA A 138 -14.16 17.52 -10.37
N GLY A 139 -14.75 18.25 -9.40
CA GLY A 139 -14.17 19.48 -8.86
C GLY A 139 -12.82 19.25 -8.19
N LEU A 140 -12.68 18.20 -7.39
CA LEU A 140 -11.41 17.82 -6.75
C LEU A 140 -10.36 17.44 -7.79
N PHE A 141 -10.70 16.69 -8.82
CA PHE A 141 -9.78 16.35 -9.89
C PHE A 141 -9.31 17.60 -10.67
N ALA A 142 -10.21 18.57 -10.90
CA ALA A 142 -9.83 19.85 -11.50
C ALA A 142 -8.86 20.65 -10.59
N ILE A 143 -9.06 20.63 -9.28
CA ILE A 143 -8.14 21.24 -8.30
C ILE A 143 -6.77 20.55 -8.34
N VAL A 144 -6.72 19.22 -8.33
CA VAL A 144 -5.47 18.46 -8.45
C VAL A 144 -4.73 18.82 -9.75
N ALA A 145 -5.44 18.86 -10.87
CA ALA A 145 -4.87 19.26 -12.14
C ALA A 145 -4.31 20.70 -12.11
N ALA A 146 -5.05 21.65 -11.53
CA ALA A 146 -4.60 23.02 -11.35
C ALA A 146 -3.34 23.13 -10.49
N ILE A 147 -3.25 22.35 -9.39
CA ILE A 147 -2.06 22.28 -8.53
C ILE A 147 -0.86 21.75 -9.33
N VAL A 148 -1.02 20.65 -10.08
CA VAL A 148 0.07 20.08 -10.88
C VAL A 148 0.54 21.04 -11.96
N VAL A 149 -0.37 21.75 -12.63
CA VAL A 149 -0.02 22.81 -13.59
C VAL A 149 0.71 23.96 -12.88
N GLY A 150 0.26 24.35 -11.70
CA GLY A 150 0.94 25.35 -10.85
C GLY A 150 2.37 24.92 -10.49
N VAL A 151 2.56 23.66 -10.10
CA VAL A 151 3.88 23.04 -9.83
C VAL A 151 4.76 23.10 -11.08
N TRP A 152 4.18 22.81 -12.26
CA TRP A 152 4.91 22.92 -13.51
C TRP A 152 5.37 24.36 -13.78
N TYR A 153 4.50 25.37 -13.59
CA TYR A 153 4.88 26.78 -13.71
C TYR A 153 5.95 27.16 -12.70
N LEU A 154 5.85 26.73 -11.45
CA LEU A 154 6.83 26.99 -10.41
C LEU A 154 8.20 26.40 -10.78
N SER A 155 8.25 25.18 -11.30
CA SER A 155 9.48 24.55 -11.78
C SER A 155 10.17 25.35 -12.91
N HIS A 156 9.39 26.10 -13.68
CA HIS A 156 9.92 27.02 -14.71
C HIS A 156 10.53 28.28 -14.12
N ARG A 157 9.98 28.81 -13.03
CA ARG A 157 10.40 30.05 -12.41
C ARG A 157 11.66 29.91 -11.56
N VAL A 158 11.90 28.73 -10.98
CA VAL A 158 13.05 28.49 -10.09
C VAL A 158 14.32 28.20 -10.89
N TRP A 159 14.84 29.23 -11.53
CA TRP A 159 16.04 29.12 -12.40
C TRP A 159 17.31 28.74 -11.63
N LEU A 160 17.41 29.13 -10.36
CA LEU A 160 18.58 28.87 -9.51
C LEU A 160 18.84 27.36 -9.34
N LEU A 161 17.79 26.54 -9.28
CA LEU A 161 17.87 25.08 -9.12
C LEU A 161 18.32 24.36 -10.40
N ARG A 162 18.54 25.05 -11.51
CA ARG A 162 19.06 24.46 -12.76
C ARG A 162 20.57 24.25 -12.77
N LYS A 163 21.28 24.74 -11.74
CA LYS A 163 22.72 24.49 -11.59
C LYS A 163 22.97 23.00 -11.35
N LYS A 164 24.02 22.47 -11.98
CA LYS A 164 24.37 21.03 -11.87
C LYS A 164 24.47 20.54 -10.43
N ALA A 165 25.02 21.37 -9.54
CA ALA A 165 25.18 21.02 -8.12
C ALA A 165 23.84 20.66 -7.44
N TYR A 166 22.77 21.46 -7.68
CA TYR A 166 21.45 21.18 -7.11
C TYR A 166 20.78 19.95 -7.72
N VAL A 167 20.98 19.70 -9.02
CA VAL A 167 20.49 18.49 -9.67
C VAL A 167 21.11 17.25 -9.03
N TRP A 168 22.42 17.24 -8.82
CA TRP A 168 23.10 16.13 -8.17
C TRP A 168 22.73 15.99 -6.70
N LEU A 169 22.54 17.09 -5.99
CA LEU A 169 22.07 17.07 -4.60
C LEU A 169 20.68 16.40 -4.49
N VAL A 170 19.72 16.84 -5.30
CA VAL A 170 18.36 16.27 -5.30
C VAL A 170 18.37 14.80 -5.71
N ALA A 171 19.11 14.45 -6.75
CA ALA A 171 19.27 13.05 -7.16
C ALA A 171 19.91 12.22 -6.05
N GLY A 172 20.94 12.76 -5.37
CA GLY A 172 21.58 12.11 -4.23
C GLY A 172 20.64 11.89 -3.04
N ILE A 173 19.76 12.86 -2.75
CA ILE A 173 18.71 12.71 -1.72
C ILE A 173 17.75 11.57 -2.10
N PHE A 174 17.25 11.52 -3.34
CA PHE A 174 16.31 10.48 -3.76
C PHE A 174 16.94 9.08 -3.71
N VAL A 175 18.16 8.95 -4.22
CA VAL A 175 18.92 7.70 -4.15
C VAL A 175 19.22 7.32 -2.69
N GLY A 176 19.66 8.28 -1.87
CA GLY A 176 19.93 8.05 -0.46
C GLY A 176 18.70 7.60 0.33
N CYS A 177 17.55 8.26 0.13
CA CYS A 177 16.28 7.83 0.73
C CYS A 177 15.86 6.43 0.26
N THR A 178 16.09 6.10 -1.02
CA THR A 178 15.76 4.76 -1.56
C THR A 178 16.66 3.69 -0.94
N LEU A 179 17.95 3.92 -0.88
CA LEU A 179 18.88 2.98 -0.24
C LEU A 179 18.56 2.82 1.24
N TYR A 180 18.31 3.92 1.96
CA TYR A 180 17.93 3.88 3.37
C TYR A 180 16.65 3.08 3.57
N ALA A 181 15.57 3.39 2.83
CA ALA A 181 14.27 2.72 2.98
C ALA A 181 14.38 1.20 2.79
N HIS A 182 15.07 0.75 1.74
CA HIS A 182 15.20 -0.68 1.47
C HIS A 182 16.16 -1.40 2.41
N LEU A 183 17.32 -0.81 2.70
CA LEU A 183 18.29 -1.43 3.62
C LEU A 183 17.77 -1.47 5.05
N TRP A 184 17.13 -0.39 5.51
CA TRP A 184 16.54 -0.34 6.84
C TRP A 184 15.35 -1.30 6.96
N HIS A 185 14.56 -1.47 5.90
CA HIS A 185 13.48 -2.46 5.90
C HIS A 185 14.02 -3.90 5.99
N ILE A 186 15.14 -4.22 5.32
CA ILE A 186 15.80 -5.53 5.46
C ILE A 186 16.18 -5.80 6.92
N TYR A 187 16.80 -4.82 7.58
CA TYR A 187 17.17 -4.90 8.98
C TYR A 187 15.94 -5.05 9.88
N ALA A 188 14.96 -4.16 9.72
CA ALA A 188 13.75 -4.15 10.51
C ALA A 188 12.92 -5.44 10.36
N ALA A 189 12.81 -5.98 9.15
CA ALA A 189 12.13 -7.24 8.90
C ALA A 189 12.84 -8.43 9.56
N PHE A 190 14.18 -8.43 9.55
CA PHE A 190 14.97 -9.48 10.18
C PHE A 190 14.85 -9.46 11.71
N TYR A 191 14.95 -8.27 12.32
CA TYR A 191 14.85 -8.07 13.77
C TYR A 191 13.43 -7.82 14.29
N GLN A 192 12.42 -7.86 13.41
CA GLN A 192 10.99 -7.74 13.74
C GLN A 192 10.62 -6.39 14.38
N HIS A 193 11.22 -5.29 13.92
CA HIS A 193 10.86 -3.94 14.32
C HIS A 193 9.46 -3.56 13.82
N GLN A 194 8.49 -3.65 14.72
CA GLN A 194 7.06 -3.46 14.38
C GLN A 194 6.77 -2.08 13.82
N SER A 195 7.38 -1.04 14.37
CA SER A 195 7.18 0.34 13.94
C SER A 195 7.51 0.54 12.45
N VAL A 196 8.67 0.04 12.01
CA VAL A 196 9.10 0.13 10.60
C VAL A 196 8.26 -0.77 9.70
N MET A 197 7.99 -2.01 10.13
CA MET A 197 7.20 -2.95 9.33
C MET A 197 5.76 -2.48 9.12
N LYS A 198 5.15 -1.92 10.17
CA LYS A 198 3.79 -1.37 10.10
C LYS A 198 3.74 -0.08 9.29
N SER A 199 4.70 0.83 9.46
CA SER A 199 4.74 2.07 8.67
C SER A 199 4.93 1.83 7.17
N ALA A 200 5.62 0.76 6.77
CA ALA A 200 5.74 0.36 5.37
C ALA A 200 4.38 0.04 4.72
N THR A 201 3.40 -0.43 5.49
CA THR A 201 2.04 -0.74 4.97
C THR A 201 1.20 0.49 4.65
N LEU A 202 1.63 1.68 5.08
CA LEU A 202 0.98 2.96 4.74
C LEU A 202 1.22 3.37 3.28
N LEU A 203 2.27 2.87 2.65
CA LEU A 203 2.64 3.30 1.30
C LEU A 203 1.98 2.40 0.24
N PRO A 204 1.27 3.01 -0.74
CA PRO A 204 0.60 2.25 -1.79
C PRO A 204 1.61 1.50 -2.65
N TYR A 205 1.37 0.21 -2.88
CA TYR A 205 2.24 -0.64 -3.70
C TYR A 205 3.71 -0.67 -3.28
N TYR A 206 4.00 -0.35 -2.01
CA TYR A 206 5.35 -0.47 -1.49
C TYR A 206 5.78 -1.93 -1.46
N PHE A 207 6.92 -2.23 -2.08
CA PHE A 207 7.46 -3.57 -2.12
C PHE A 207 8.50 -3.74 -1.00
N PRO A 208 8.14 -4.41 0.10
CA PRO A 208 9.03 -4.58 1.24
C PRO A 208 10.22 -5.48 0.85
N THR A 209 11.42 -4.97 1.02
CA THR A 209 12.64 -5.73 0.74
C THR A 209 13.04 -6.54 1.97
N THR A 210 13.23 -7.85 1.80
CA THR A 210 13.67 -8.76 2.86
C THR A 210 14.84 -9.60 2.38
N SER A 211 15.76 -9.96 3.27
CA SER A 211 16.93 -10.76 2.95
C SER A 211 17.36 -11.68 4.10
N ASN A 212 16.39 -12.39 4.68
CA ASN A 212 16.64 -13.25 5.86
C ASN A 212 17.71 -14.31 5.60
N GLY A 213 17.67 -14.95 4.43
CA GLY A 213 18.63 -15.99 4.08
C GLY A 213 20.08 -15.50 3.98
N LEU A 214 20.29 -14.26 3.50
CA LEU A 214 21.62 -13.65 3.41
C LEU A 214 22.16 -13.31 4.80
N LEU A 215 21.33 -12.69 5.64
CA LEU A 215 21.71 -12.31 7.00
C LEU A 215 22.03 -13.53 7.87
N LEU A 216 21.26 -14.61 7.75
CA LEU A 216 21.57 -15.89 8.41
C LEU A 216 22.91 -16.47 7.95
N LYS A 217 23.22 -16.42 6.64
CA LYS A 217 24.52 -16.85 6.10
C LYS A 217 25.69 -16.01 6.64
N TRP A 218 25.46 -14.75 6.95
CA TRP A 218 26.44 -13.86 7.56
C TRP A 218 26.56 -14.03 9.08
N GLY A 219 25.85 -15.02 9.66
CA GLY A 219 25.92 -15.34 11.08
C GLY A 219 25.03 -14.48 11.98
N CYS A 220 24.16 -13.64 11.40
CA CYS A 220 23.18 -12.88 12.20
C CYS A 220 22.18 -13.84 12.82
N LYS A 221 21.83 -13.60 14.09
CA LYS A 221 20.82 -14.40 14.82
C LYS A 221 19.49 -13.69 14.78
N GLN A 222 18.48 -14.36 14.23
CA GLN A 222 17.12 -13.83 14.25
C GLN A 222 16.53 -13.92 15.66
N PRO A 223 15.85 -12.88 16.19
CA PRO A 223 15.14 -12.97 17.46
C PRO A 223 14.11 -14.10 17.42
N ARG A 224 13.96 -14.82 18.51
CA ARG A 224 12.91 -15.85 18.64
C ARG A 224 11.55 -15.18 18.50
N ARG A 225 10.72 -15.67 17.60
CA ARG A 225 9.31 -15.24 17.52
C ARG A 225 8.63 -15.68 18.81
N VAL A 226 7.98 -14.73 19.48
CA VAL A 226 7.09 -15.05 20.61
C VAL A 226 5.99 -15.95 20.06
N GLY A 227 5.92 -17.20 20.53
CA GLY A 227 4.96 -18.21 20.04
C GLY A 227 5.54 -19.29 19.11
N GLN A 228 6.78 -19.17 18.64
CA GLN A 228 7.46 -20.33 18.04
C GLN A 228 8.07 -21.17 19.15
N THR A 229 7.37 -22.22 19.57
CA THR A 229 8.01 -23.38 20.16
C THR A 229 9.15 -23.80 19.24
N SER A 230 10.32 -24.09 19.84
CA SER A 230 11.54 -24.54 19.18
C SER A 230 11.34 -25.90 18.48
N GLY A 231 10.46 -25.91 17.49
CA GLY A 231 10.22 -27.05 16.60
C GLY A 231 10.98 -26.81 15.30
N ARG A 232 11.82 -27.77 14.94
CA ARG A 232 12.50 -27.89 13.67
C ARG A 232 11.70 -27.26 12.54
N GLN A 233 12.36 -26.47 11.68
CA GLN A 233 11.90 -26.23 10.30
C GLN A 233 11.86 -27.58 9.56
N SER A 234 10.92 -28.44 9.90
CA SER A 234 10.56 -29.52 9.00
C SER A 234 9.58 -28.93 8.00
N THR A 235 9.92 -28.97 6.73
CA THR A 235 9.03 -28.71 5.61
C THR A 235 7.89 -29.72 5.56
N ASP A 236 7.92 -30.72 6.41
CA ASP A 236 6.93 -31.77 6.48
C ASP A 236 5.85 -31.41 7.51
N LEU A 237 4.63 -31.32 7.05
CA LEU A 237 3.45 -31.13 7.87
C LEU A 237 3.26 -32.43 8.71
N LEU A 238 3.68 -32.40 9.98
CA LEU A 238 3.46 -33.52 10.91
C LEU A 238 2.03 -33.46 11.48
N TYR A 239 1.05 -33.62 10.62
CA TYR A 239 -0.35 -33.70 11.01
C TYR A 239 -1.06 -34.79 10.18
N PRO A 240 -1.83 -35.65 10.85
CA PRO A 240 -2.07 -35.75 12.28
C PRO A 240 -0.85 -36.29 13.07
N VAL A 241 -0.64 -35.77 14.30
CA VAL A 241 0.50 -36.17 15.17
C VAL A 241 0.39 -37.63 15.60
N HIS A 242 -0.82 -38.13 15.70
CA HIS A 242 -1.14 -39.50 16.02
C HIS A 242 -2.01 -40.08 14.92
N GLN A 243 -1.94 -41.41 14.74
CA GLN A 243 -2.82 -42.11 13.81
C GLN A 243 -4.28 -41.89 14.22
N LEU A 244 -5.11 -41.47 13.27
CA LEU A 244 -6.53 -41.31 13.50
C LEU A 244 -7.19 -42.67 13.68
N GLU A 245 -7.80 -42.85 14.83
CA GLU A 245 -8.66 -44.02 15.08
C GLU A 245 -10.09 -43.63 14.71
N THR A 246 -10.64 -44.28 13.71
CA THR A 246 -12.05 -44.07 13.28
C THR A 246 -12.92 -45.16 13.89
N VAL A 247 -13.96 -44.76 14.60
CA VAL A 247 -15.01 -45.64 15.06
C VAL A 247 -16.17 -45.50 14.06
N GLU A 248 -16.57 -46.61 13.45
CA GLU A 248 -17.76 -46.61 12.60
C GLU A 248 -19.01 -46.49 13.50
N PRO A 249 -19.78 -45.40 13.36
CA PRO A 249 -21.02 -45.25 14.13
C PRO A 249 -22.13 -46.16 13.56
N ASP A 250 -23.00 -46.63 14.43
CA ASP A 250 -24.16 -47.45 14.03
C ASP A 250 -25.10 -46.74 13.05
N SER A 251 -25.10 -45.41 13.05
CA SER A 251 -25.80 -44.57 12.07
C SER A 251 -25.00 -43.29 11.78
N LEU A 252 -24.96 -42.85 10.53
CA LEU A 252 -24.33 -41.61 10.15
C LEU A 252 -25.22 -40.42 10.54
N PRO A 253 -24.74 -39.44 11.32
CA PRO A 253 -25.50 -38.24 11.64
C PRO A 253 -25.62 -37.31 10.44
N ASN A 254 -26.73 -36.58 10.35
CA ASN A 254 -26.85 -35.49 9.41
C ASN A 254 -26.03 -34.30 9.95
N ILE A 255 -25.12 -33.76 9.16
CA ILE A 255 -24.31 -32.62 9.50
C ILE A 255 -24.83 -31.39 8.73
N VAL A 256 -25.26 -30.36 9.44
CA VAL A 256 -25.65 -29.06 8.87
C VAL A 256 -24.66 -28.02 9.30
N VAL A 257 -23.98 -27.39 8.31
CA VAL A 257 -23.04 -26.30 8.55
C VAL A 257 -23.71 -25.00 8.13
N ILE A 258 -23.87 -24.06 9.07
CA ILE A 258 -24.42 -22.74 8.83
C ILE A 258 -23.29 -21.72 8.97
N LEU A 259 -22.92 -21.08 7.87
CA LEU A 259 -21.90 -20.05 7.81
C LEU A 259 -22.56 -18.68 7.74
N LEU A 260 -22.25 -17.79 8.69
CA LEU A 260 -22.67 -16.39 8.67
C LEU A 260 -21.49 -15.53 8.24
N ASP A 261 -21.55 -14.98 7.04
CA ASP A 261 -20.54 -14.04 6.53
C ASP A 261 -20.71 -12.65 7.15
N SER A 262 -19.59 -11.96 7.35
CA SER A 262 -19.54 -10.60 7.91
C SER A 262 -20.22 -10.43 9.28
N TRP A 263 -20.37 -11.50 10.03
CA TRP A 263 -21.03 -11.50 11.33
C TRP A 263 -20.10 -10.96 12.43
N ASN A 264 -20.64 -10.03 13.23
CA ASN A 264 -19.93 -9.51 14.39
C ASN A 264 -20.34 -10.27 15.66
N ARG A 265 -19.38 -10.92 16.32
CA ARG A 265 -19.62 -11.66 17.58
C ARG A 265 -20.35 -10.84 18.64
N ARG A 266 -20.14 -9.49 18.68
CA ARG A 266 -20.83 -8.61 19.65
C ARG A 266 -22.34 -8.54 19.42
N ALA A 267 -22.83 -8.97 18.27
CA ALA A 267 -24.26 -9.05 17.99
C ALA A 267 -24.92 -10.30 18.57
N LEU A 268 -24.14 -11.29 19.07
CA LEU A 268 -24.67 -12.48 19.73
C LEU A 268 -25.08 -12.12 21.17
N THR A 269 -26.21 -11.47 21.30
CA THR A 269 -26.84 -11.10 22.59
C THR A 269 -28.29 -11.57 22.60
N PRO A 270 -28.89 -11.75 23.78
CA PRO A 270 -30.32 -12.12 23.89
C PRO A 270 -31.26 -11.13 23.17
N GLU A 271 -30.88 -9.86 23.12
CA GLU A 271 -31.69 -8.80 22.50
C GLU A 271 -31.63 -8.81 20.99
N CYS A 272 -30.42 -9.01 20.43
CA CYS A 272 -30.19 -8.94 18.98
C CYS A 272 -30.45 -10.28 18.29
N MET A 273 -30.09 -11.39 18.91
CA MET A 273 -30.16 -12.73 18.32
C MET A 273 -30.67 -13.77 19.34
N PRO A 274 -31.91 -13.62 19.85
CA PRO A 274 -32.40 -14.43 20.97
C PRO A 274 -32.34 -15.94 20.72
N HIS A 275 -32.73 -16.39 19.55
CA HIS A 275 -32.75 -17.82 19.22
C HIS A 275 -31.34 -18.43 19.06
N THR A 276 -30.43 -17.69 18.42
CA THR A 276 -29.04 -18.13 18.25
C THR A 276 -28.29 -18.09 19.59
N TYR A 277 -28.57 -17.10 20.41
CA TYR A 277 -28.00 -17.00 21.77
C TYR A 277 -28.47 -18.18 22.63
N GLN A 278 -29.77 -18.44 22.67
CA GLN A 278 -30.33 -19.58 23.41
C GLN A 278 -29.76 -20.92 22.92
N PHE A 279 -29.63 -21.09 21.61
CA PHE A 279 -29.01 -22.29 21.04
C PHE A 279 -27.54 -22.44 21.50
N ALA A 280 -26.78 -21.35 21.50
CA ALA A 280 -25.39 -21.36 21.94
C ALA A 280 -25.27 -21.73 23.44
N GLU A 281 -26.17 -21.22 24.31
CA GLU A 281 -26.17 -21.56 25.74
C GLU A 281 -26.55 -23.01 26.01
N GLN A 282 -27.39 -23.60 25.19
CA GLN A 282 -27.86 -24.98 25.34
C GLN A 282 -26.92 -26.01 24.73
N ASN A 283 -25.92 -25.57 23.95
CA ASN A 283 -25.03 -26.45 23.22
C ASN A 283 -23.55 -26.10 23.48
N GLN A 284 -22.65 -26.74 22.76
CA GLN A 284 -21.23 -26.48 22.88
C GLN A 284 -20.88 -25.14 22.23
N TRP A 285 -20.46 -24.15 23.01
CA TRP A 285 -20.08 -22.82 22.57
C TRP A 285 -18.60 -22.55 22.78
N PHE A 286 -17.86 -22.33 21.69
CA PHE A 286 -16.42 -22.04 21.71
C PHE A 286 -16.16 -20.54 21.83
N VAL A 287 -16.19 -20.00 23.06
CA VAL A 287 -16.06 -18.55 23.33
C VAL A 287 -14.67 -17.98 23.03
N ASN A 288 -13.63 -18.81 23.05
CA ASN A 288 -12.24 -18.42 22.80
C ASN A 288 -11.75 -18.80 21.41
N HIS A 289 -12.66 -19.14 20.51
CA HIS A 289 -12.31 -19.42 19.12
C HIS A 289 -11.82 -18.13 18.42
N VAL A 290 -10.69 -18.24 17.75
CA VAL A 290 -10.07 -17.14 16.99
C VAL A 290 -9.97 -17.58 15.54
N SER A 291 -10.47 -16.74 14.62
CA SER A 291 -10.31 -16.98 13.19
C SER A 291 -8.84 -16.88 12.77
N GLY A 292 -8.39 -17.77 11.90
CA GLY A 292 -7.05 -17.74 11.31
C GLY A 292 -6.83 -16.58 10.34
N SER A 293 -7.90 -15.88 9.94
CA SER A 293 -7.84 -14.76 9.01
C SER A 293 -9.01 -13.80 9.20
N ASN A 294 -8.84 -12.58 8.68
CA ASN A 294 -9.87 -11.54 8.61
C ASN A 294 -10.62 -11.49 7.27
N GLY A 295 -10.38 -12.43 6.37
CA GLY A 295 -11.08 -12.56 5.09
C GLY A 295 -11.88 -13.84 5.00
N THR A 296 -13.04 -13.83 4.33
CA THR A 296 -13.97 -14.96 4.23
C THR A 296 -13.29 -16.24 3.76
N ARG A 297 -12.62 -16.19 2.60
CA ARG A 297 -11.97 -17.37 2.03
C ARG A 297 -10.90 -17.96 2.95
N SER A 298 -10.00 -17.13 3.43
CA SER A 298 -8.91 -17.58 4.31
C SER A 298 -9.38 -17.95 5.71
N GLY A 299 -10.47 -17.33 6.22
CA GLY A 299 -11.05 -17.67 7.51
C GLY A 299 -11.81 -18.99 7.50
N VAL A 300 -12.38 -19.40 6.35
CA VAL A 300 -13.07 -20.69 6.20
C VAL A 300 -12.07 -21.84 6.06
N PHE A 301 -10.91 -21.60 5.45
CA PHE A 301 -9.89 -22.62 5.19
C PHE A 301 -8.71 -22.61 6.16
N SER A 302 -8.79 -21.85 7.26
CA SER A 302 -7.73 -21.78 8.29
C SER A 302 -7.90 -22.85 9.43
#